data_2e5957d9eb5c393123f219bd4cf04ba7
#
_entry.id   2e5957d9eb5c393123f219bd4cf04ba7
#
_cell.length_a   1.000
_cell.length_b   1.000
_cell.length_c   1.000
_cell.angle_alpha   90.00
_cell.angle_beta   90.00
_cell.angle_gamma   90.00
#
_symmetry.space_group_name_H-M   'P 1'
#
loop_
_entity.id
_entity.type
_entity.pdbx_description
1 polymer ?
#
loop_
_entity_poly.entity_id
_entity_poly.type
_entity_poly.pdbx_seq_one_letter_code
_entity_poly.pdbx_strand_id
1 'polypeptide(L)'
;MPATRPGETRARVLEFVQKRLLEGRPPTIREVQRAFRFRAVETARAHLEALVREGRLSKREGESRGFELPLPRGSHLPRLVPVLGRVQAGGLSTATEDFEGYVPVESRNADEVFALRVRGESMTGAGIFPGDLVLVRRQDTARSGEIVVALVEDEATVKRLRISGRRVELHPENPAFEVIVPKPGECKILGKVIEVRRTLD
;
A
#
# COMPACT_ATOMS: atom_id res chain seq x y z
N MET A 1 -26.59 34.50 -25.61
CA MET A 1 -25.97 33.39 -24.85
C MET A 1 -25.93 33.81 -23.40
N PRO A 2 -26.57 33.10 -22.46
CA PRO A 2 -26.49 33.46 -21.06
C PRO A 2 -25.04 33.37 -20.58
N ALA A 3 -24.61 34.37 -19.82
CA ALA A 3 -23.26 34.41 -19.24
C ALA A 3 -23.09 33.21 -18.25
N THR A 4 -22.16 32.35 -18.57
CA THR A 4 -21.83 31.18 -17.73
C THR A 4 -21.29 31.69 -16.38
N ARG A 5 -21.86 31.24 -15.27
CA ARG A 5 -21.44 31.63 -13.90
C ARG A 5 -19.95 31.38 -13.70
N PRO A 6 -19.24 32.27 -12.97
CA PRO A 6 -17.84 32.03 -12.63
C PRO A 6 -17.70 30.65 -11.94
N GLY A 7 -16.88 29.77 -12.51
CA GLY A 7 -16.66 28.37 -12.00
C GLY A 7 -17.34 27.27 -12.81
N GLU A 8 -18.49 27.53 -13.45
CA GLU A 8 -19.20 26.51 -14.23
C GLU A 8 -18.39 26.01 -15.45
N THR A 9 -17.76 26.95 -16.16
CA THR A 9 -16.86 26.64 -17.30
C THR A 9 -15.69 25.76 -16.82
N ARG A 10 -15.11 26.06 -15.64
CA ARG A 10 -14.01 25.30 -15.08
C ARG A 10 -14.42 23.88 -14.70
N ALA A 11 -15.61 23.69 -14.12
CA ALA A 11 -16.16 22.38 -13.82
C ALA A 11 -16.34 21.54 -15.09
N ARG A 12 -16.89 22.13 -16.16
CA ARG A 12 -17.04 21.45 -17.45
C ARG A 12 -15.69 21.12 -18.12
N VAL A 13 -14.70 21.99 -18.00
CA VAL A 13 -13.33 21.72 -18.47
C VAL A 13 -12.75 20.51 -17.72
N LEU A 14 -12.95 20.45 -16.41
CA LEU A 14 -12.48 19.30 -15.60
C LEU A 14 -13.16 18.01 -16.06
N GLU A 15 -14.46 17.99 -16.19
CA GLU A 15 -15.22 16.81 -16.62
C GLU A 15 -14.74 16.30 -17.99
N PHE A 16 -14.53 17.21 -18.94
CA PHE A 16 -13.97 16.88 -20.25
C PHE A 16 -12.59 16.24 -20.14
N VAL A 17 -11.69 16.83 -19.33
CA VAL A 17 -10.33 16.32 -19.15
C VAL A 17 -10.37 14.94 -18.46
N GLN A 18 -11.18 14.78 -17.40
CA GLN A 18 -11.36 13.51 -16.71
C GLN A 18 -11.84 12.39 -17.64
N LYS A 19 -12.86 12.67 -18.46
CA LYS A 19 -13.35 11.73 -19.46
C LYS A 19 -12.25 11.30 -20.43
N ARG A 20 -11.48 12.23 -20.95
CA ARG A 20 -10.37 11.95 -21.88
C ARG A 20 -9.24 11.14 -21.23
N LEU A 21 -8.96 11.42 -19.95
CA LEU A 21 -7.97 10.68 -19.18
C LEU A 21 -8.42 9.22 -18.95
N LEU A 22 -9.69 8.99 -18.62
CA LEU A 22 -10.26 7.66 -18.45
C LEU A 22 -10.26 6.85 -19.77
N GLU A 23 -10.39 7.55 -20.90
CA GLU A 23 -10.27 6.95 -22.24
C GLU A 23 -8.79 6.64 -22.65
N GLY A 24 -7.81 6.92 -21.77
CA GLY A 24 -6.37 6.76 -22.07
C GLY A 24 -5.84 7.80 -23.08
N ARG A 25 -6.56 8.91 -23.30
CA ARG A 25 -6.22 9.95 -24.30
C ARG A 25 -6.12 11.32 -23.66
N PRO A 26 -5.07 11.61 -22.86
CA PRO A 26 -4.90 12.92 -22.21
C PRO A 26 -4.97 14.05 -23.23
N PRO A 27 -5.79 15.09 -23.01
CA PRO A 27 -5.94 16.18 -23.97
C PRO A 27 -4.78 17.18 -23.89
N THR A 28 -4.42 17.76 -25.02
CA THR A 28 -3.55 18.94 -25.08
C THR A 28 -4.36 20.21 -24.75
N ILE A 29 -3.66 21.30 -24.41
CA ILE A 29 -4.29 22.64 -24.20
C ILE A 29 -5.08 23.08 -25.43
N ARG A 30 -4.56 22.82 -26.64
CA ARG A 30 -5.24 23.18 -27.90
C ARG A 30 -6.51 22.34 -28.13
N GLU A 31 -6.52 21.07 -27.74
CA GLU A 31 -7.73 20.22 -27.80
C GLU A 31 -8.81 20.75 -26.85
N VAL A 32 -8.44 21.18 -25.63
CA VAL A 32 -9.36 21.84 -24.71
C VAL A 32 -9.86 23.17 -25.28
N GLN A 33 -8.98 24.00 -25.84
CA GLN A 33 -9.37 25.24 -26.49
C GLN A 33 -10.44 24.99 -27.56
N ARG A 34 -10.24 24.03 -28.45
CA ARG A 34 -11.18 23.70 -29.54
C ARG A 34 -12.51 23.16 -29.00
N ALA A 35 -12.46 22.24 -28.03
CA ALA A 35 -13.65 21.62 -27.44
C ALA A 35 -14.58 22.65 -26.80
N PHE A 36 -14.01 23.67 -26.17
CA PHE A 36 -14.75 24.74 -25.50
C PHE A 36 -14.90 26.01 -26.35
N ARG A 37 -14.38 26.01 -27.58
CA ARG A 37 -14.42 27.18 -28.51
C ARG A 37 -13.87 28.46 -27.87
N PHE A 38 -12.81 28.33 -27.03
CA PHE A 38 -12.16 29.51 -26.48
C PHE A 38 -11.44 30.31 -27.57
N ARG A 39 -11.55 31.62 -27.51
CA ARG A 39 -10.91 32.52 -28.50
C ARG A 39 -9.39 32.43 -28.49
N ALA A 40 -8.80 32.27 -27.29
CA ALA A 40 -7.36 32.19 -27.11
C ALA A 40 -6.96 30.88 -26.42
N VAL A 41 -5.80 30.33 -26.77
CA VAL A 41 -5.18 29.16 -26.10
C VAL A 41 -4.94 29.43 -24.62
N GLU A 42 -4.59 30.69 -24.30
CA GLU A 42 -4.32 31.15 -22.94
C GLU A 42 -5.53 30.99 -22.01
N THR A 43 -6.76 31.13 -22.54
CA THR A 43 -7.97 30.90 -21.76
C THR A 43 -8.09 29.42 -21.32
N ALA A 44 -7.82 28.50 -22.25
CA ALA A 44 -7.79 27.07 -21.91
C ALA A 44 -6.68 26.76 -20.90
N ARG A 45 -5.50 27.32 -21.10
CA ARG A 45 -4.36 27.21 -20.20
C ARG A 45 -4.72 27.68 -18.78
N ALA A 46 -5.29 28.89 -18.66
CA ALA A 46 -5.67 29.45 -17.37
C ALA A 46 -6.66 28.58 -16.60
N HIS A 47 -7.65 27.96 -17.28
CA HIS A 47 -8.57 27.01 -16.64
C HIS A 47 -7.86 25.74 -16.16
N LEU A 48 -6.97 25.15 -16.97
CA LEU A 48 -6.22 23.96 -16.63
C LEU A 48 -5.23 24.19 -15.47
N GLU A 49 -4.50 25.32 -15.50
CA GLU A 49 -3.58 25.70 -14.42
C GLU A 49 -4.33 26.00 -13.11
N ALA A 50 -5.53 26.59 -13.19
CA ALA A 50 -6.37 26.77 -12.02
C ALA A 50 -6.78 25.43 -11.42
N LEU A 51 -7.15 24.43 -12.25
CA LEU A 51 -7.49 23.08 -11.79
C LEU A 51 -6.28 22.36 -11.16
N VAL A 52 -5.07 22.62 -11.67
CA VAL A 52 -3.83 22.09 -11.05
C VAL A 52 -3.59 22.75 -9.69
N ARG A 53 -3.73 24.08 -9.58
CA ARG A 53 -3.60 24.80 -8.29
C ARG A 53 -4.66 24.38 -7.27
N GLU A 54 -5.86 24.06 -7.72
CA GLU A 54 -6.95 23.52 -6.89
C GLU A 54 -6.73 22.05 -6.49
N GLY A 55 -5.65 21.41 -7.00
CA GLY A 55 -5.36 19.99 -6.73
C GLY A 55 -6.36 19.03 -7.39
N ARG A 56 -7.11 19.47 -8.39
CA ARG A 56 -8.08 18.65 -9.14
C ARG A 56 -7.50 18.00 -10.39
N LEU A 57 -6.37 18.51 -10.85
CA LEU A 57 -5.49 17.91 -11.86
C LEU A 57 -4.04 17.99 -11.38
N SER A 58 -3.19 17.14 -11.91
CA SER A 58 -1.73 17.28 -11.86
C SER A 58 -1.19 17.44 -13.28
N LYS A 59 0.04 17.95 -13.41
CA LYS A 59 0.70 18.12 -14.70
C LYS A 59 2.15 17.68 -14.61
N ARG A 60 2.56 16.82 -15.54
CA ARG A 60 3.98 16.53 -15.76
C ARG A 60 4.64 17.67 -16.53
N GLU A 61 5.76 18.14 -16.02
CA GLU A 61 6.52 19.18 -16.70
C GLU A 61 7.11 18.65 -18.02
N GLY A 62 7.17 19.51 -19.03
CA GLY A 62 7.74 19.17 -20.34
C GLY A 62 6.84 18.37 -21.28
N GLU A 63 5.69 17.87 -20.83
CA GLU A 63 4.81 17.06 -21.65
C GLU A 63 3.58 17.86 -22.15
N SER A 64 3.31 17.79 -23.45
CA SER A 64 2.14 18.45 -24.07
C SER A 64 0.80 17.78 -23.68
N ARG A 65 0.82 16.49 -23.35
CA ARG A 65 -0.30 15.66 -22.86
C ARG A 65 -0.12 15.25 -21.39
N GLY A 66 0.61 16.05 -20.62
CA GLY A 66 1.00 15.74 -19.25
C GLY A 66 -0.07 16.03 -18.18
N PHE A 67 -1.34 16.27 -18.54
CA PHE A 67 -2.40 16.38 -17.53
C PHE A 67 -2.82 15.01 -17.06
N GLU A 68 -2.96 14.85 -15.73
CA GLU A 68 -3.31 13.61 -15.06
C GLU A 68 -4.34 13.88 -13.95
N LEU A 69 -5.06 12.85 -13.55
CA LEU A 69 -5.81 12.94 -12.30
C LEU A 69 -4.82 12.96 -11.14
N PRO A 70 -5.00 13.86 -10.17
CA PRO A 70 -4.15 13.86 -8.99
C PRO A 70 -4.36 12.53 -8.27
N LEU A 71 -3.27 11.90 -7.92
CA LEU A 71 -3.32 10.79 -6.97
C LEU A 71 -3.94 11.30 -5.66
N PRO A 72 -4.82 10.54 -5.00
CA PRO A 72 -5.35 10.90 -3.70
C PRO A 72 -4.20 11.31 -2.77
N ARG A 73 -4.40 12.36 -1.96
CA ARG A 73 -3.35 12.81 -1.02
C ARG A 73 -2.94 11.62 -0.15
N GLY A 74 -1.68 11.23 -0.25
CA GLY A 74 -1.13 10.08 0.47
C GLY A 74 -1.08 8.79 -0.33
N SER A 75 -1.63 8.71 -1.56
CA SER A 75 -1.39 7.57 -2.43
C SER A 75 0.06 7.63 -2.95
N HIS A 76 0.75 6.53 -2.76
CA HIS A 76 2.07 6.28 -3.31
C HIS A 76 1.91 5.29 -4.47
N LEU A 77 2.75 5.42 -5.49
CA LEU A 77 2.86 4.35 -6.48
C LEU A 77 3.13 3.04 -5.72
N PRO A 78 2.38 1.97 -6.00
CA PRO A 78 2.60 0.71 -5.34
C PRO A 78 4.05 0.25 -5.59
N ARG A 79 4.76 -0.09 -4.52
CA ARG A 79 6.07 -0.71 -4.61
C ARG A 79 5.92 -2.21 -4.51
N LEU A 80 6.77 -2.93 -5.21
CA LEU A 80 6.81 -4.37 -5.15
C LEU A 80 7.56 -4.81 -3.90
N VAL A 81 6.87 -5.54 -3.04
CA VAL A 81 7.38 -6.08 -1.78
C VAL A 81 7.59 -7.58 -1.93
N PRO A 82 8.75 -8.14 -1.53
CA PRO A 82 9.02 -9.55 -1.67
C PRO A 82 8.09 -10.39 -0.78
N VAL A 83 7.61 -11.52 -1.34
CA VAL A 83 6.89 -12.56 -0.62
C VAL A 83 7.89 -13.65 -0.24
N LEU A 84 8.08 -13.86 1.05
CA LEU A 84 8.97 -14.87 1.60
C LEU A 84 8.17 -16.14 1.94
N GLY A 85 8.64 -17.30 1.51
CA GLY A 85 7.99 -18.58 1.79
C GLY A 85 8.33 -19.10 3.19
N ARG A 86 9.60 -19.42 3.43
CA ARG A 86 10.12 -19.78 4.76
C ARG A 86 11.18 -18.78 5.20
N VAL A 87 11.13 -18.39 6.44
CA VAL A 87 12.20 -17.60 7.05
C VAL A 87 12.87 -18.48 8.11
N GLN A 88 14.14 -18.82 7.84
CA GLN A 88 14.97 -19.60 8.73
C GLN A 88 16.02 -18.72 9.43
N ALA A 89 16.72 -19.28 10.42
CA ALA A 89 17.82 -18.60 11.09
C ALA A 89 18.95 -18.26 10.11
N GLY A 90 19.23 -16.99 9.99
CA GLY A 90 20.19 -16.41 9.05
C GLY A 90 19.77 -15.00 8.63
N GLY A 91 18.55 -14.64 8.97
CA GLY A 91 17.99 -13.31 8.75
C GLY A 91 17.33 -13.15 7.37
N LEU A 92 16.56 -12.07 7.25
CA LEU A 92 15.82 -11.69 6.03
C LEU A 92 16.71 -11.41 4.81
N SER A 93 18.03 -11.46 4.95
CA SER A 93 19.00 -11.19 3.87
C SER A 93 19.46 -12.43 3.10
N THR A 94 19.29 -13.64 3.66
CA THR A 94 19.72 -14.91 3.05
C THR A 94 18.56 -15.72 2.46
N ALA A 95 17.35 -15.17 2.44
CA ALA A 95 16.14 -15.83 1.93
C ALA A 95 16.09 -15.92 0.39
N THR A 96 17.18 -16.33 -0.24
CA THR A 96 17.23 -16.59 -1.70
C THR A 96 16.56 -17.92 -2.07
N GLU A 97 16.33 -18.81 -1.12
CA GLU A 97 15.84 -20.18 -1.42
C GLU A 97 14.31 -20.35 -1.33
N ASP A 98 13.59 -19.41 -0.67
CA ASP A 98 12.12 -19.52 -0.51
C ASP A 98 11.40 -18.22 -0.94
N PHE A 99 11.81 -17.64 -2.03
CA PHE A 99 11.16 -16.47 -2.62
C PHE A 99 9.98 -16.89 -3.49
N GLU A 100 8.76 -16.45 -3.14
CA GLU A 100 7.52 -16.81 -3.87
C GLU A 100 7.10 -15.75 -4.90
N GLY A 101 7.72 -14.56 -4.92
CA GLY A 101 7.37 -13.48 -5.84
C GLY A 101 7.27 -12.12 -5.18
N TYR A 102 6.50 -11.21 -5.82
CA TYR A 102 6.28 -9.86 -5.33
C TYR A 102 4.80 -9.54 -5.22
N VAL A 103 4.45 -8.68 -4.27
CA VAL A 103 3.11 -8.13 -4.10
C VAL A 103 3.17 -6.60 -4.08
N PRO A 104 2.27 -5.89 -4.81
CA PRO A 104 2.24 -4.43 -4.78
C PRO A 104 1.71 -3.93 -3.44
N VAL A 105 2.40 -2.95 -2.84
CA VAL A 105 2.04 -2.34 -1.55
C VAL A 105 2.07 -0.82 -1.68
N GLU A 106 0.98 -0.17 -1.32
CA GLU A 106 0.90 1.28 -1.21
C GLU A 106 1.38 1.73 0.18
N SER A 107 2.68 1.88 0.35
CA SER A 107 3.28 2.34 1.60
C SER A 107 4.43 3.29 1.32
N ARG A 108 4.55 4.35 2.14
CA ARG A 108 5.71 5.26 2.12
C ARG A 108 7.00 4.52 2.45
N ASN A 109 6.93 3.53 3.31
CA ASN A 109 8.06 2.76 3.83
C ASN A 109 8.04 1.32 3.29
N ALA A 110 7.73 1.13 2.01
CA ALA A 110 7.67 -0.21 1.40
C ALA A 110 9.01 -0.96 1.49
N ASP A 111 10.14 -0.24 1.58
CA ASP A 111 11.48 -0.83 1.74
C ASP A 111 11.65 -1.52 3.11
N GLU A 112 10.82 -1.13 4.10
CA GLU A 112 10.77 -1.74 5.44
C GLU A 112 9.70 -2.82 5.57
N VAL A 113 9.06 -3.21 4.47
CA VAL A 113 7.98 -4.19 4.47
C VAL A 113 8.40 -5.44 3.71
N PHE A 114 7.97 -6.58 4.19
CA PHE A 114 8.00 -7.85 3.46
C PHE A 114 6.64 -8.54 3.60
N ALA A 115 6.34 -9.47 2.73
CA ALA A 115 5.16 -10.31 2.83
C ALA A 115 5.56 -11.73 3.23
N LEU A 116 4.70 -12.41 3.98
CA LEU A 116 4.88 -13.81 4.37
C LEU A 116 3.58 -14.56 4.09
N ARG A 117 3.69 -15.74 3.51
CA ARG A 117 2.54 -16.63 3.35
C ARG A 117 2.28 -17.39 4.64
N VAL A 118 1.05 -17.27 5.13
CA VAL A 118 0.63 -17.95 6.38
C VAL A 118 0.48 -19.43 6.12
N ARG A 119 1.06 -20.21 7.04
CA ARG A 119 0.91 -21.66 7.11
C ARG A 119 0.32 -22.04 8.47
N GLY A 120 -0.55 -23.05 8.47
CA GLY A 120 -1.22 -23.50 9.69
C GLY A 120 -2.34 -22.57 10.16
N GLU A 121 -3.04 -22.99 11.20
CA GLU A 121 -4.32 -22.47 11.66
C GLU A 121 -4.26 -21.71 12.99
N SER A 122 -3.05 -21.48 13.51
CA SER A 122 -2.85 -20.93 14.86
C SER A 122 -3.41 -19.51 15.06
N MET A 123 -3.76 -18.79 13.99
CA MET A 123 -4.24 -17.41 14.04
C MET A 123 -5.64 -17.22 13.46
N THR A 124 -6.41 -18.29 13.31
CA THR A 124 -7.76 -18.26 12.71
C THR A 124 -8.74 -17.42 13.50
N GLY A 125 -8.65 -17.36 14.81
CA GLY A 125 -9.46 -16.50 15.67
C GLY A 125 -9.17 -15.00 15.49
N ALA A 126 -8.02 -14.65 14.94
CA ALA A 126 -7.69 -13.28 14.53
C ALA A 126 -8.06 -13.01 13.06
N GLY A 127 -8.73 -13.93 12.36
CA GLY A 127 -9.12 -13.80 10.96
C GLY A 127 -7.98 -14.05 9.97
N ILE A 128 -6.86 -14.61 10.42
CA ILE A 128 -5.70 -14.97 9.60
C ILE A 128 -5.73 -16.47 9.35
N PHE A 129 -5.85 -16.89 8.10
CA PHE A 129 -6.03 -18.30 7.69
C PHE A 129 -4.86 -18.81 6.88
N PRO A 130 -4.70 -20.12 6.74
CA PRO A 130 -3.73 -20.71 5.84
C PRO A 130 -3.90 -20.19 4.41
N GLY A 131 -2.79 -19.83 3.76
CA GLY A 131 -2.78 -19.28 2.42
C GLY A 131 -2.84 -17.74 2.36
N ASP A 132 -3.25 -17.06 3.44
CA ASP A 132 -3.21 -15.61 3.50
C ASP A 132 -1.78 -15.07 3.31
N LEU A 133 -1.68 -13.87 2.74
CA LEU A 133 -0.46 -13.08 2.79
C LEU A 133 -0.55 -12.06 3.93
N VAL A 134 0.39 -12.09 4.86
CA VAL A 134 0.55 -11.04 5.86
C VAL A 134 1.64 -10.08 5.42
N LEU A 135 1.33 -8.78 5.40
CA LEU A 135 2.33 -7.73 5.20
C LEU A 135 2.92 -7.38 6.56
N VAL A 136 4.23 -7.38 6.63
CA VAL A 136 4.99 -7.27 7.87
C VAL A 136 5.93 -6.08 7.77
N ARG A 137 5.80 -5.13 8.68
CA ARG A 137 6.78 -4.05 8.84
C ARG A 137 7.97 -4.58 9.62
N ARG A 138 9.16 -4.48 9.06
CA ARG A 138 10.42 -4.87 9.70
C ARG A 138 10.67 -4.02 10.95
N GLN A 139 10.79 -4.65 12.08
CA GLN A 139 11.16 -4.04 13.35
C GLN A 139 11.55 -5.14 14.34
N ASP A 140 12.47 -4.85 15.23
CA ASP A 140 12.97 -5.80 16.24
C ASP A 140 12.20 -5.73 17.57
N THR A 141 11.28 -4.77 17.69
CA THR A 141 10.45 -4.55 18.88
C THR A 141 8.98 -4.46 18.51
N ALA A 142 8.11 -4.85 19.43
CA ALA A 142 6.65 -4.71 19.30
C ALA A 142 6.01 -4.52 20.67
N ARG A 143 4.78 -4.03 20.69
CA ARG A 143 4.00 -3.82 21.91
C ARG A 143 3.17 -5.04 22.25
N SER A 144 2.91 -5.26 23.53
CA SER A 144 1.96 -6.28 23.98
C SER A 144 0.59 -6.08 23.32
N GLY A 145 0.00 -7.15 22.79
CA GLY A 145 -1.25 -7.15 22.03
C GLY A 145 -1.07 -7.09 20.51
N GLU A 146 0.10 -6.72 19.99
CA GLU A 146 0.35 -6.68 18.55
C GLU A 146 0.54 -8.09 17.96
N ILE A 147 0.11 -8.28 16.71
CA ILE A 147 0.40 -9.50 15.95
C ILE A 147 1.77 -9.33 15.32
N VAL A 148 2.66 -10.27 15.55
CA VAL A 148 4.05 -10.22 15.10
C VAL A 148 4.42 -11.47 14.32
N VAL A 149 5.44 -11.31 13.49
CA VAL A 149 6.23 -12.45 13.00
C VAL A 149 7.46 -12.54 13.91
N ALA A 150 7.60 -13.67 14.56
CA ALA A 150 8.72 -13.97 15.43
C ALA A 150 9.47 -15.21 14.94
N LEU A 151 10.77 -15.19 15.05
CA LEU A 151 11.64 -16.34 14.85
C LEU A 151 11.83 -17.04 16.22
N VAL A 152 11.47 -18.30 16.31
CA VAL A 152 11.64 -19.13 17.49
C VAL A 152 12.26 -20.44 17.02
N GLU A 153 13.39 -20.85 17.61
CA GLU A 153 14.07 -22.09 17.24
C GLU A 153 14.24 -22.29 15.72
N ASP A 154 14.66 -21.24 15.01
CA ASP A 154 14.88 -21.23 13.56
C ASP A 154 13.62 -21.28 12.67
N GLU A 155 12.43 -21.22 13.25
CA GLU A 155 11.19 -21.15 12.48
C GLU A 155 10.45 -19.80 12.70
N ALA A 156 10.00 -19.19 11.59
CA ALA A 156 9.15 -18.01 11.67
C ALA A 156 7.70 -18.38 11.98
N THR A 157 7.12 -17.72 12.97
CA THR A 157 5.73 -17.94 13.38
C THR A 157 4.97 -16.61 13.51
N VAL A 158 3.69 -16.62 13.16
CA VAL A 158 2.77 -15.50 13.37
C VAL A 158 2.00 -15.74 14.67
N LYS A 159 2.09 -14.81 15.61
CA LYS A 159 1.43 -14.92 16.93
C LYS A 159 1.07 -13.53 17.46
N ARG A 160 0.17 -13.49 18.43
CA ARG A 160 -0.05 -12.28 19.23
C ARG A 160 1.00 -12.21 20.34
N LEU A 161 1.75 -11.14 20.34
CA LEU A 161 2.76 -10.88 21.38
C LEU A 161 2.08 -10.49 22.69
N ARG A 162 2.49 -11.08 23.79
CA ARG A 162 2.18 -10.62 25.14
C ARG A 162 3.47 -10.44 25.92
N ILE A 163 3.57 -9.32 26.64
CA ILE A 163 4.72 -8.96 27.44
C ILE A 163 4.22 -8.68 28.86
N SER A 164 4.72 -9.41 29.83
CA SER A 164 4.44 -9.21 31.25
C SER A 164 5.77 -9.13 32.01
N GLY A 165 6.15 -7.90 32.34
CA GLY A 165 7.47 -7.63 32.90
C GLY A 165 8.60 -8.01 31.95
N ARG A 166 9.38 -9.03 32.32
CA ARG A 166 10.46 -9.58 31.46
C ARG A 166 10.06 -10.80 30.66
N ARG A 167 8.83 -11.28 30.85
CA ARG A 167 8.34 -12.49 30.19
C ARG A 167 7.69 -12.12 28.86
N VAL A 168 8.16 -12.78 27.82
CA VAL A 168 7.61 -12.70 26.44
C VAL A 168 6.82 -13.98 26.20
N GLU A 169 5.60 -13.83 25.70
CA GLU A 169 4.73 -14.94 25.33
C GLU A 169 4.19 -14.68 23.92
N LEU A 170 4.13 -15.73 23.11
CA LEU A 170 3.56 -15.70 21.76
C LEU A 170 2.27 -16.51 21.77
N HIS A 171 1.15 -15.81 21.79
CA HIS A 171 -0.17 -16.39 21.90
C HIS A 171 -0.76 -16.71 20.52
N PRO A 172 -1.22 -17.96 20.30
CA PRO A 172 -2.07 -18.28 19.19
C PRO A 172 -3.45 -17.64 19.38
N GLU A 173 -4.15 -17.39 18.30
CA GLU A 173 -5.56 -16.99 18.26
C GLU A 173 -6.43 -18.19 17.79
N ASN A 174 -6.10 -19.37 18.28
CA ASN A 174 -6.81 -20.62 18.08
C ASN A 174 -6.57 -21.50 19.31
N PRO A 175 -7.63 -21.89 20.06
CA PRO A 175 -7.50 -22.65 21.29
C PRO A 175 -6.92 -24.08 21.10
N ALA A 176 -6.85 -24.58 19.89
CA ALA A 176 -6.22 -25.86 19.58
C ALA A 176 -4.68 -25.82 19.61
N PHE A 177 -4.09 -24.62 19.77
CA PHE A 177 -2.64 -24.42 19.79
C PHE A 177 -2.18 -23.88 21.14
N GLU A 178 -1.00 -24.30 21.56
CA GLU A 178 -0.40 -23.88 22.82
C GLU A 178 0.31 -22.52 22.71
N VAL A 179 0.40 -21.82 23.85
CA VAL A 179 1.18 -20.61 23.99
C VAL A 179 2.67 -20.95 23.96
N ILE A 180 3.43 -20.26 23.12
CA ILE A 180 4.88 -20.40 23.08
C ILE A 180 5.50 -19.42 24.07
N VAL A 181 6.29 -19.93 24.99
CA VAL A 181 7.06 -19.14 25.96
C VAL A 181 8.54 -19.37 25.69
N PRO A 182 9.16 -18.59 24.82
CA PRO A 182 10.57 -18.77 24.47
C PRO A 182 11.46 -18.42 25.66
N LYS A 183 12.59 -19.09 25.79
CA LYS A 183 13.61 -18.72 26.75
C LYS A 183 14.28 -17.39 26.36
N PRO A 184 14.88 -16.68 27.29
CA PRO A 184 15.62 -15.46 26.97
C PRO A 184 16.66 -15.70 25.87
N GLY A 185 16.56 -14.93 24.77
CA GLY A 185 17.46 -15.04 23.63
C GLY A 185 17.02 -16.01 22.52
N GLU A 186 16.03 -16.87 22.74
CA GLU A 186 15.51 -17.83 21.76
C GLU A 186 14.39 -17.26 20.85
N CYS A 187 13.98 -16.01 21.08
CA CYS A 187 12.95 -15.35 20.28
C CYS A 187 13.47 -14.04 19.71
N LYS A 188 13.32 -13.87 18.41
CA LYS A 188 13.62 -12.64 17.72
C LYS A 188 12.37 -12.14 16.98
N ILE A 189 11.93 -10.92 17.28
CA ILE A 189 10.87 -10.28 16.50
C ILE A 189 11.45 -9.89 15.14
N LEU A 190 10.80 -10.34 14.06
CA LEU A 190 11.16 -9.99 12.68
C LEU A 190 10.37 -8.78 12.19
N GLY A 191 9.15 -8.59 12.72
CA GLY A 191 8.32 -7.46 12.41
C GLY A 191 6.90 -7.58 12.94
N LYS A 192 6.16 -6.49 12.75
CA LYS A 192 4.75 -6.36 13.09
C LYS A 192 3.89 -6.60 11.85
N VAL A 193 2.85 -7.42 11.97
CA VAL A 193 1.82 -7.58 10.94
C VAL A 193 1.01 -6.30 10.86
N ILE A 194 0.92 -5.73 9.67
CA ILE A 194 0.21 -4.46 9.41
C ILE A 194 -0.99 -4.64 8.49
N GLU A 195 -1.05 -5.72 7.72
CA GLU A 195 -2.14 -5.99 6.78
C GLU A 195 -2.24 -7.50 6.51
N VAL A 196 -3.45 -7.97 6.22
CA VAL A 196 -3.73 -9.33 5.75
C VAL A 196 -4.39 -9.24 4.39
N ARG A 197 -3.92 -10.03 3.43
CA ARG A 197 -4.51 -10.14 2.08
C ARG A 197 -4.92 -11.57 1.80
N ARG A 198 -6.13 -11.72 1.32
CA ARG A 198 -6.70 -12.99 0.89
C ARG A 198 -7.31 -12.82 -0.50
N THR A 199 -6.97 -13.71 -1.41
CA THR A 199 -7.71 -13.88 -2.65
C THR A 199 -8.83 -14.88 -2.40
N LEU A 200 -10.03 -14.55 -2.80
CA LEU A 200 -11.18 -15.46 -2.77
C LEU A 200 -11.35 -15.97 -4.20
N ASP A 201 -11.24 -17.27 -4.38
CA ASP A 201 -11.47 -17.97 -5.66
C ASP A 201 -12.97 -18.24 -5.87
#